data_733d78830e39a715c0839879b3a62b10
#
_entry.id   733d78830e39a715c0839879b3a62b10
#
_cell.length_a   1.000
_cell.length_b   1.000
_cell.length_c   1.000
_cell.angle_alpha   90.00
_cell.angle_beta   90.00
_cell.angle_gamma   90.00
#
_symmetry.space_group_name_H-M   'P 1'
#
loop_
_entity.id
_entity.type
_entity.pdbx_description
1 polymer ?
#
loop_
_entity_poly.entity_id
_entity_poly.type
_entity_poly.pdbx_seq_one_letter_code
_entity_poly.pdbx_strand_id
1 'polypeptide(L)'
;MSAPIPERASAVIIGGGVIGASVAYHLAKQGWTDVVLLERKQFSCGTTWHAAGLVGTMRANESHAKLCEYSMAVLKELEQETGQSTGFKQVGSLTIAHSEARFEEIKRIAAMNNAFGITQVDMVTPE
;
A
#
# COMPACT_ATOMS: atom_id res chain seq x y z
N MET A 1 7.14 27.39 4.01
CA MET A 1 7.38 28.22 2.80
C MET A 1 7.35 27.28 1.61
N SER A 2 6.55 27.57 0.57
CA SER A 2 6.61 26.81 -0.68
C SER A 2 7.87 27.20 -1.45
N ALA A 3 8.58 26.21 -1.99
CA ALA A 3 9.68 26.49 -2.92
C ALA A 3 9.11 27.16 -4.19
N PRO A 4 9.90 28.00 -4.88
CA PRO A 4 9.47 28.55 -6.17
C PRO A 4 9.25 27.40 -7.16
N ILE A 5 8.17 27.49 -7.93
CA ILE A 5 7.85 26.49 -8.97
C ILE A 5 8.86 26.69 -10.11
N PRO A 6 9.62 25.66 -10.51
CA PRO A 6 10.54 25.76 -11.61
C PRO A 6 9.79 25.89 -12.95
N GLU A 7 10.42 26.53 -13.94
CA GLU A 7 9.83 26.69 -15.28
C GLU A 7 9.72 25.39 -16.06
N ARG A 8 10.53 24.39 -15.71
CA ARG A 8 10.57 23.05 -16.34
C ARG A 8 10.82 21.99 -15.31
N ALA A 9 10.30 20.80 -15.55
CA ALA A 9 10.57 19.59 -14.78
C ALA A 9 10.44 18.36 -15.68
N SER A 10 11.21 17.31 -15.40
CA SER A 10 11.11 16.03 -16.12
C SER A 10 9.83 15.27 -15.79
N ALA A 11 9.31 15.45 -14.58
CA ALA A 11 8.01 14.93 -14.18
C ALA A 11 7.29 15.90 -13.23
N VAL A 12 5.97 16.02 -13.40
CA VAL A 12 5.11 16.79 -12.51
C VAL A 12 4.04 15.86 -11.94
N ILE A 13 3.99 15.77 -10.62
CA ILE A 13 3.02 14.96 -9.89
C ILE A 13 1.99 15.91 -9.28
N ILE A 14 0.72 15.69 -9.56
CA ILE A 14 -0.38 16.52 -9.07
C ILE A 14 -1.11 15.76 -7.95
N GLY A 15 -1.03 16.29 -6.73
CA GLY A 15 -1.62 15.75 -5.52
C GLY A 15 -0.61 15.13 -4.56
N GLY A 16 -0.57 15.63 -3.32
CA GLY A 16 0.31 15.20 -2.23
C GLY A 16 -0.32 14.17 -1.29
N GLY A 17 -1.22 13.32 -1.79
CA GLY A 17 -1.73 12.16 -1.06
C GLY A 17 -0.75 10.99 -1.13
N VAL A 18 -1.13 9.84 -0.56
CA VAL A 18 -0.29 8.62 -0.52
C VAL A 18 0.16 8.18 -1.92
N ILE A 19 -0.69 8.32 -2.94
CA ILE A 19 -0.33 7.94 -4.32
C ILE A 19 0.75 8.87 -4.87
N GLY A 20 0.55 10.19 -4.79
CA GLY A 20 1.54 11.15 -5.30
C GLY A 20 2.86 11.09 -4.54
N ALA A 21 2.82 10.95 -3.22
CA ALA A 21 4.02 10.74 -2.40
C ALA A 21 4.76 9.44 -2.79
N SER A 22 4.02 8.34 -3.00
CA SER A 22 4.59 7.07 -3.44
C SER A 22 5.25 7.18 -4.81
N VAL A 23 4.60 7.86 -5.78
CA VAL A 23 5.18 8.08 -7.11
C VAL A 23 6.46 8.91 -7.01
N ALA A 24 6.46 10.01 -6.24
CA ALA A 24 7.66 10.84 -6.03
C ALA A 24 8.80 10.03 -5.42
N TYR A 25 8.52 9.25 -4.38
CA TYR A 25 9.50 8.40 -3.72
C TYR A 25 10.13 7.38 -4.69
N HIS A 26 9.30 6.68 -5.48
CA HIS A 26 9.80 5.66 -6.40
C HIS A 26 10.56 6.26 -7.59
N LEU A 27 10.15 7.42 -8.09
CA LEU A 27 10.92 8.14 -9.10
C LEU A 27 12.30 8.55 -8.55
N ALA A 28 12.36 9.09 -7.34
CA ALA A 28 13.60 9.43 -6.69
C ALA A 28 14.50 8.18 -6.47
N LYS A 29 13.93 7.07 -6.03
CA LYS A 29 14.64 5.78 -5.92
C LYS A 29 15.21 5.28 -7.25
N GLN A 30 14.56 5.62 -8.38
CA GLN A 30 15.05 5.32 -9.73
C GLN A 30 16.03 6.36 -10.29
N GLY A 31 16.44 7.34 -9.48
CA GLY A 31 17.43 8.35 -9.87
C GLY A 31 16.84 9.58 -10.56
N TRP A 32 15.51 9.76 -10.57
CA TRP A 32 14.89 10.98 -11.11
C TRP A 32 15.04 12.11 -10.08
N THR A 33 15.84 13.13 -10.42
CA THR A 33 16.13 14.27 -9.54
C THR A 33 15.34 15.52 -9.87
N ASP A 34 14.76 15.58 -11.08
CA ASP A 34 14.02 16.72 -11.59
C ASP A 34 12.51 16.41 -11.59
N VAL A 35 11.96 16.27 -10.38
CA VAL A 35 10.55 15.93 -10.14
C VAL A 35 9.91 17.01 -9.28
N VAL A 36 8.74 17.49 -9.69
CA VAL A 36 7.94 18.45 -8.95
C VAL A 36 6.65 17.80 -8.48
N LEU A 37 6.38 17.87 -7.18
CA LEU A 37 5.11 17.46 -6.61
C LEU A 37 4.33 18.71 -6.18
N LEU A 38 3.13 18.85 -6.72
CA LEU A 38 2.22 19.96 -6.45
C LEU A 38 1.06 19.51 -5.56
N GLU A 39 0.88 20.16 -4.42
CA GLU A 39 -0.28 19.99 -3.55
C GLU A 39 -0.94 21.35 -3.29
N ARG A 40 -2.25 21.41 -3.48
CA ARG A 40 -3.00 22.69 -3.33
C ARG A 40 -3.29 23.09 -1.88
N LYS A 41 -3.16 22.15 -0.93
CA LYS A 41 -3.44 22.34 0.50
C LYS A 41 -2.29 21.79 1.33
N GLN A 42 -2.57 20.83 2.20
CA GLN A 42 -1.60 20.12 3.02
C GLN A 42 -1.43 18.68 2.52
N PHE A 43 -0.23 18.14 2.65
CA PHE A 43 0.00 16.73 2.34
C PHE A 43 -0.97 15.83 3.12
N SER A 44 -1.48 14.81 2.44
CA SER A 44 -2.38 13.79 2.99
C SER A 44 -3.75 14.30 3.47
N CYS A 45 -4.11 15.57 3.32
CA CYS A 45 -5.36 16.13 3.81
C CYS A 45 -6.63 15.69 3.05
N GLY A 46 -6.47 15.02 1.91
CA GLY A 46 -7.57 14.52 1.08
C GLY A 46 -7.98 13.09 1.45
N THR A 47 -8.21 12.25 0.45
CA THR A 47 -8.66 10.86 0.62
C THR A 47 -7.73 10.02 1.50
N THR A 48 -6.43 10.32 1.51
CA THR A 48 -5.45 9.60 2.34
C THR A 48 -5.79 9.67 3.83
N TRP A 49 -6.21 10.83 4.32
CA TRP A 49 -6.63 11.02 5.72
C TRP A 49 -7.86 10.17 6.10
N HIS A 50 -8.73 9.89 5.14
CA HIS A 50 -9.97 9.15 5.37
C HIS A 50 -9.81 7.63 5.23
N ALA A 51 -8.61 7.15 4.90
CA ALA A 51 -8.36 5.72 4.74
C ALA A 51 -8.41 4.99 6.08
N ALA A 52 -8.98 3.79 6.08
CA ALA A 52 -9.09 2.96 7.29
C ALA A 52 -7.73 2.43 7.79
N GLY A 53 -6.66 2.55 7.00
CA GLY A 53 -5.33 2.09 7.37
C GLY A 53 -5.16 0.57 7.39
N LEU A 54 -6.09 -0.17 6.78
CA LEU A 54 -6.01 -1.62 6.69
C LEU A 54 -5.18 -2.04 5.48
N VAL A 55 -4.06 -2.70 5.72
CA VAL A 55 -3.16 -3.23 4.68
C VAL A 55 -3.19 -4.74 4.74
N GLY A 56 -3.89 -5.37 3.81
CA GLY A 56 -4.00 -6.82 3.72
C GLY A 56 -3.49 -7.33 2.39
N THR A 57 -2.93 -8.54 2.36
CA THR A 57 -2.37 -9.19 1.16
C THR A 57 -3.33 -10.12 0.45
N MET A 58 -4.28 -10.72 1.17
CA MET A 58 -5.20 -11.67 0.58
C MET A 58 -6.09 -10.99 -0.47
N ARG A 59 -5.87 -11.30 -1.73
CA ARG A 59 -6.59 -10.77 -2.90
C ARG A 59 -6.94 -11.89 -3.86
N ALA A 60 -8.04 -11.72 -4.60
CA ALA A 60 -8.46 -12.67 -5.63
C ALA A 60 -7.67 -12.55 -6.94
N ASN A 61 -6.75 -11.60 -7.03
CA ASN A 61 -5.94 -11.33 -8.21
C ASN A 61 -4.47 -11.25 -7.83
N GLU A 62 -3.61 -11.97 -8.55
CA GLU A 62 -2.18 -12.07 -8.28
C GLU A 62 -1.46 -10.72 -8.30
N SER A 63 -1.74 -9.89 -9.31
CA SER A 63 -1.09 -8.57 -9.43
C SER A 63 -1.42 -7.67 -8.24
N HIS A 64 -2.67 -7.69 -7.77
CA HIS A 64 -3.08 -6.94 -6.58
C HIS A 64 -2.45 -7.50 -5.31
N ALA A 65 -2.34 -8.82 -5.19
CA ALA A 65 -1.70 -9.44 -4.03
C ALA A 65 -0.21 -9.07 -3.97
N LYS A 66 0.51 -9.16 -5.09
CA LYS A 66 1.92 -8.72 -5.20
C LYS A 66 2.10 -7.24 -4.89
N LEU A 67 1.19 -6.38 -5.37
CA LEU A 67 1.23 -4.94 -5.06
C LEU A 67 1.04 -4.67 -3.55
N CYS A 68 0.14 -5.40 -2.90
CA CYS A 68 -0.07 -5.28 -1.45
C CYS A 68 1.16 -5.77 -0.67
N GLU A 69 1.77 -6.88 -1.07
CA GLU A 69 3.01 -7.39 -0.48
C GLU A 69 4.16 -6.38 -0.60
N TYR A 70 4.37 -5.85 -1.81
CA TYR A 70 5.35 -4.81 -2.05
C TYR A 70 5.09 -3.57 -1.18
N SER A 71 3.83 -3.15 -1.07
CA SER A 71 3.47 -2.00 -0.23
C SER A 71 3.82 -2.22 1.25
N MET A 72 3.64 -3.45 1.77
CA MET A 72 4.04 -3.76 3.15
C MET A 72 5.57 -3.75 3.33
N ALA A 73 6.32 -4.24 2.35
CA ALA A 73 7.78 -4.15 2.37
C ALA A 73 8.24 -2.69 2.41
N VAL A 74 7.68 -1.85 1.53
CA VAL A 74 7.99 -0.41 1.50
C VAL A 74 7.67 0.28 2.83
N LEU A 75 6.52 -0.02 3.47
CA LEU A 75 6.18 0.58 4.77
C LEU A 75 7.21 0.26 5.86
N LYS A 76 7.79 -0.95 5.84
CA LYS A 76 8.87 -1.35 6.76
C LYS A 76 10.20 -0.67 6.42
N GLU A 77 10.55 -0.60 5.12
CA GLU A 77 11.76 0.09 4.66
C GLU A 77 11.75 1.56 5.01
N LEU A 78 10.61 2.24 4.82
CA LEU A 78 10.46 3.67 5.13
C LEU A 78 10.76 4.00 6.59
N GLU A 79 10.40 3.15 7.54
CA GLU A 79 10.75 3.35 8.96
C GLU A 79 12.27 3.31 9.16
N GLN A 80 12.95 2.41 8.47
CA GLN A 80 14.42 2.30 8.55
C GLN A 80 15.12 3.46 7.85
N GLU A 81 14.64 3.86 6.68
CA GLU A 81 15.24 4.94 5.88
C GLU A 81 15.04 6.33 6.52
N THR A 82 13.88 6.57 7.13
CA THR A 82 13.50 7.91 7.62
C THR A 82 13.66 8.08 9.12
N GLY A 83 13.71 7.00 9.88
CA GLY A 83 13.66 7.02 11.34
C GLY A 83 12.27 7.43 11.88
N GLN A 84 11.26 7.53 11.03
CA GLN A 84 9.88 7.87 11.40
C GLN A 84 9.00 6.64 11.33
N SER A 85 8.18 6.42 12.37
CA SER A 85 7.23 5.31 12.33
C SER A 85 6.13 5.58 11.31
N THR A 86 5.86 4.60 10.44
CA THR A 86 4.70 4.57 9.57
C THR A 86 3.42 4.19 10.32
N GLY A 87 3.54 3.70 11.55
CA GLY A 87 2.46 3.13 12.32
C GLY A 87 2.00 1.75 11.83
N PHE A 88 2.65 1.19 10.82
CA PHE A 88 2.32 -0.13 10.29
C PHE A 88 2.71 -1.23 11.29
N LYS A 89 1.72 -2.04 11.68
CA LYS A 89 1.92 -3.22 12.54
C LYS A 89 1.38 -4.46 11.85
N GLN A 90 2.25 -5.41 11.59
CA GLN A 90 1.85 -6.67 10.98
C GLN A 90 1.32 -7.64 12.05
N VAL A 91 0.03 -7.53 12.34
CA VAL A 91 -0.65 -8.33 13.38
C VAL A 91 -1.45 -9.49 12.80
N GLY A 92 -1.48 -9.65 11.49
CA GLY A 92 -2.33 -10.61 10.80
C GLY A 92 -3.77 -10.11 10.65
N SER A 93 -4.61 -10.94 10.05
CA SER A 93 -6.05 -10.67 9.90
C SER A 93 -6.83 -11.97 9.95
N LEU A 94 -8.08 -11.90 10.40
CA LEU A 94 -9.01 -13.01 10.43
C LEU A 94 -10.21 -12.67 9.54
N THR A 95 -10.57 -13.59 8.64
CA THR A 95 -11.77 -13.46 7.81
C THR A 95 -12.78 -14.50 8.23
N ILE A 96 -13.98 -14.07 8.61
CA ILE A 96 -15.06 -14.93 9.11
C ILE A 96 -16.07 -15.18 7.99
N ALA A 97 -16.47 -16.44 7.79
CA ALA A 97 -17.55 -16.82 6.90
C ALA A 97 -18.85 -17.00 7.70
N HIS A 98 -19.91 -16.35 7.25
CA HIS A 98 -21.26 -16.48 7.84
C HIS A 98 -22.15 -17.49 7.10
N SER A 99 -21.63 -18.10 6.02
CA SER A 99 -22.35 -19.11 5.24
C SER A 99 -21.36 -20.08 4.59
N GLU A 100 -21.82 -21.26 4.23
CA GLU A 100 -21.02 -22.27 3.54
C GLU A 100 -20.50 -21.75 2.19
N ALA A 101 -21.34 -21.09 1.42
CA ALA A 101 -20.94 -20.48 0.14
C ALA A 101 -19.80 -19.46 0.32
N ARG A 102 -19.87 -18.63 1.36
CA ARG A 102 -18.79 -17.68 1.68
C ARG A 102 -17.53 -18.39 2.14
N PHE A 103 -17.66 -19.47 2.88
CA PHE A 103 -16.52 -20.29 3.31
C PHE A 103 -15.79 -20.90 2.13
N GLU A 104 -16.50 -21.48 1.17
CA GLU A 104 -15.93 -22.04 -0.06
C GLU A 104 -15.23 -20.96 -0.90
N GLU A 105 -15.80 -19.76 -0.99
CA GLU A 105 -15.15 -18.63 -1.66
C GLU A 105 -13.83 -18.25 -0.96
N ILE A 106 -13.81 -18.16 0.36
CA ILE A 106 -12.61 -17.85 1.14
C ILE A 106 -11.55 -18.93 0.95
N LYS A 107 -11.92 -20.21 0.98
CA LYS A 107 -11.02 -21.34 0.70
C LYS A 107 -10.37 -21.20 -0.68
N ARG A 108 -11.17 -20.87 -1.70
CA ARG A 108 -10.64 -20.67 -3.06
C ARG A 108 -9.65 -19.52 -3.11
N ILE A 109 -9.97 -18.39 -2.48
CA ILE A 109 -9.07 -17.22 -2.44
C ILE A 109 -7.78 -17.57 -1.66
N ALA A 110 -7.88 -18.29 -0.54
CA ALA A 110 -6.74 -18.75 0.23
C ALA A 110 -5.82 -19.66 -0.60
N ALA A 111 -6.38 -20.66 -1.28
CA ALA A 111 -5.64 -21.55 -2.16
C ALA A 111 -4.92 -20.79 -3.29
N MET A 112 -5.57 -19.81 -3.88
CA MET A 112 -4.96 -18.95 -4.92
C MET A 112 -3.78 -18.14 -4.35
N ASN A 113 -3.93 -17.51 -3.19
CA ASN A 113 -2.85 -16.74 -2.59
C ASN A 113 -1.66 -17.61 -2.18
N ASN A 114 -1.91 -18.81 -1.67
CA ASN A 114 -0.86 -19.80 -1.39
C ASN A 114 -0.15 -20.23 -2.68
N ALA A 115 -0.89 -20.44 -3.78
CA ALA A 115 -0.31 -20.75 -5.09
C ALA A 115 0.53 -19.61 -5.68
N PHE A 116 0.17 -18.36 -5.40
CA PHE A 116 0.97 -17.20 -5.79
C PHE A 116 2.27 -17.04 -4.98
N GLY A 117 2.41 -17.78 -3.87
CA GLY A 117 3.57 -17.72 -2.98
C GLY A 117 3.73 -16.40 -2.23
N ILE A 118 2.66 -15.62 -2.13
CA ILE A 118 2.71 -14.26 -1.58
C ILE A 118 2.41 -14.24 -0.08
N THR A 119 1.37 -14.96 0.35
CA THR A 119 0.92 -14.97 1.73
C THR A 119 0.49 -16.38 2.12
N GLN A 120 0.98 -16.88 3.23
CA GLN A 120 0.44 -18.08 3.82
C GLN A 120 -0.91 -17.76 4.47
N VAL A 121 -1.93 -18.50 4.06
CA VAL A 121 -3.30 -18.39 4.60
C VAL A 121 -3.69 -19.72 5.19
N ASP A 122 -3.95 -19.75 6.49
CA ASP A 122 -4.36 -20.93 7.21
C ASP A 122 -5.89 -20.94 7.41
N MET A 123 -6.48 -22.09 7.20
CA MET A 123 -7.90 -22.33 7.51
C MET A 123 -8.00 -22.78 8.96
N VAL A 124 -8.79 -22.07 9.73
CA VAL A 124 -8.98 -22.36 11.17
C VAL A 124 -10.43 -22.72 11.47
N THR A 125 -10.64 -23.57 12.44
CA THR A 125 -11.96 -23.93 12.98
C THR A 125 -12.30 -23.02 14.17
N PRO A 126 -13.59 -22.80 14.46
CA PRO A 126 -14.04 -22.04 15.63
C PRO A 126 -13.97 -22.92 16.90
N GLU A 127 -12.77 -23.24 17.36
CA GLU A 127 -12.53 -23.94 18.65
C GLU A 127 -11.76 -23.03 19.61
#